data_4211a33892d2087be07c6261954e0a05
#
_entry.id   4211a33892d2087be07c6261954e0a05
#
_cell.length_a   1.000
_cell.length_b   1.000
_cell.length_c   1.000
_cell.angle_alpha   90.00
_cell.angle_beta   90.00
_cell.angle_gamma   90.00
#
_symmetry.space_group_name_H-M   'P 1'
#
loop_
_entity.id
_entity.type
_entity.pdbx_description
1 polymer ?
#
loop_
_entity_poly.entity_id
_entity_poly.type
_entity_poly.pdbx_seq_one_letter_code
_entity_poly.pdbx_strand_id
1 'polypeptide(L)'
;MYVPTIENALVPVVVEQSSRGERSFDIFSRLLRERVIFLTGEVEDNMANLIVAQMLFLEAENPEKDIHLYINSPGGSVTAGMAIYDTMQFIKPDVVTYCMGQAASMGAFLLNAGAKGKR
;
A
#
# COMPACT_ATOMS: atom_id res chain seq x y z
N MET A 1 3.10 -14.55 -21.99
CA MET A 1 2.36 -13.75 -21.00
C MET A 1 3.30 -13.30 -19.88
N TYR A 2 3.28 -12.03 -19.57
CA TYR A 2 4.07 -11.52 -18.45
C TYR A 2 3.40 -11.88 -17.11
N VAL A 3 4.16 -12.49 -16.22
CA VAL A 3 3.68 -12.82 -14.87
C VAL A 3 4.58 -12.04 -13.90
N PRO A 4 4.04 -11.06 -13.18
CA PRO A 4 4.84 -10.28 -12.24
C PRO A 4 5.29 -11.13 -11.05
N THR A 5 6.40 -10.72 -10.43
CA THR A 5 6.93 -11.38 -9.25
C THR A 5 7.19 -10.36 -8.15
N ILE A 6 7.08 -10.78 -6.88
CA ILE A 6 7.47 -10.03 -5.70
C ILE A 6 8.31 -10.96 -4.85
N GLU A 7 9.55 -10.54 -4.51
CA GLU A 7 10.46 -11.29 -3.64
C GLU A 7 10.58 -12.76 -4.05
N ASN A 8 10.78 -12.98 -5.36
CA ASN A 8 10.91 -14.32 -5.95
C ASN A 8 9.65 -15.18 -5.88
N ALA A 9 8.53 -14.62 -5.45
CA ALA A 9 7.24 -15.30 -5.46
C ALA A 9 6.44 -14.91 -6.69
N LEU A 10 5.72 -15.88 -7.26
CA LEU A 10 4.78 -15.58 -8.35
C LEU A 10 3.59 -14.83 -7.80
N VAL A 11 3.22 -13.75 -8.49
CA VAL A 11 2.05 -12.96 -8.12
C VAL A 11 0.86 -13.45 -8.95
N PRO A 12 -0.23 -13.90 -8.31
CA PRO A 12 -1.41 -14.35 -9.04
C PRO A 12 -2.00 -13.25 -9.92
N VAL A 13 -2.53 -13.68 -11.06
CA VAL A 13 -3.21 -12.79 -12.00
C VAL A 13 -4.72 -13.00 -11.86
N VAL A 14 -5.45 -11.90 -11.77
CA VAL A 14 -6.92 -11.90 -11.72
C VAL A 14 -7.43 -11.46 -13.08
N VAL A 15 -8.39 -12.23 -13.63
CA VAL A 15 -9.03 -11.91 -14.90
C VAL A 15 -10.44 -11.43 -14.64
N GLU A 16 -10.77 -10.23 -15.15
CA GLU A 16 -12.13 -9.67 -15.03
C GLU A 16 -12.78 -9.58 -16.40
N GLN A 17 -14.07 -9.93 -16.43
CA GLN A 17 -14.92 -9.79 -17.61
C GLN A 17 -15.68 -8.47 -17.54
N SER A 18 -15.79 -7.78 -18.66
CA SER A 18 -16.59 -6.57 -18.76
C SER A 18 -17.22 -6.48 -20.14
N SER A 19 -18.11 -5.49 -20.34
CA SER A 19 -18.70 -5.23 -21.65
C SER A 19 -17.65 -4.84 -22.71
N ARG A 20 -16.44 -4.48 -22.27
CA ARG A 20 -15.32 -4.09 -23.15
C ARG A 20 -14.34 -5.21 -23.37
N GLY A 21 -14.62 -6.42 -22.85
CA GLY A 21 -13.77 -7.59 -22.97
C GLY A 21 -13.10 -7.97 -21.67
N GLU A 22 -12.08 -8.82 -21.75
CA GLU A 22 -11.33 -9.27 -20.58
C GLU A 22 -10.22 -8.29 -20.23
N ARG A 23 -9.98 -8.13 -18.93
CA ARG A 23 -8.82 -7.43 -18.40
C ARG A 23 -8.10 -8.29 -17.39
N SER A 24 -6.79 -8.29 -17.46
CA SER A 24 -5.92 -9.01 -16.53
C SER A 24 -5.22 -8.03 -15.61
N PHE A 25 -5.21 -8.33 -14.31
CA PHE A 25 -4.51 -7.55 -13.30
C PHE A 25 -3.70 -8.51 -12.43
N ASP A 26 -2.51 -8.12 -11.98
CA ASP A 26 -1.94 -8.84 -10.86
C ASP A 26 -2.79 -8.57 -9.60
N ILE A 27 -2.69 -9.45 -8.60
CA ILE A 27 -3.57 -9.36 -7.42
C ILE A 27 -3.39 -8.03 -6.68
N PHE A 28 -2.16 -7.50 -6.60
CA PHE A 28 -1.90 -6.25 -5.91
C PHE A 28 -2.49 -5.06 -6.66
N SER A 29 -2.38 -5.03 -7.99
CA SER A 29 -2.99 -4.00 -8.82
C SER A 29 -4.51 -4.03 -8.71
N ARG A 30 -5.10 -5.23 -8.64
CA ARG A 30 -6.55 -5.36 -8.48
C ARG A 30 -7.00 -4.83 -7.12
N LEU A 31 -6.26 -5.14 -6.05
CA LEU A 31 -6.57 -4.65 -4.71
C LEU A 31 -6.32 -3.14 -4.59
N LEU A 32 -5.38 -2.61 -5.33
CA LEU A 32 -5.17 -1.16 -5.38
C LEU A 32 -6.42 -0.42 -5.86
N ARG A 33 -7.18 -1.00 -6.78
CA ARG A 33 -8.47 -0.41 -7.21
C ARG A 33 -9.47 -0.33 -6.07
N GLU A 34 -9.35 -1.21 -5.07
CA GLU A 34 -10.15 -1.18 -3.85
C GLU A 34 -9.51 -0.30 -2.77
N ARG A 35 -8.47 0.47 -3.15
CA ARG A 35 -7.75 1.40 -2.28
C ARG A 35 -6.95 0.70 -1.18
N VAL A 36 -6.47 -0.49 -1.48
CA VAL A 36 -5.67 -1.31 -0.55
C VAL A 36 -4.22 -1.29 -0.98
N ILE A 37 -3.33 -0.93 -0.05
CA ILE A 37 -1.88 -0.89 -0.24
C ILE A 37 -1.24 -1.82 0.77
N PHE A 38 -0.21 -2.56 0.36
CA PHE A 38 0.54 -3.46 1.23
C PHE A 38 1.93 -2.90 1.52
N LEU A 39 2.24 -2.77 2.80
CA LEU A 39 3.57 -2.44 3.29
C LEU A 39 4.12 -3.69 3.94
N THR A 40 4.87 -4.48 3.18
CA THR A 40 5.38 -5.77 3.64
C THR A 40 6.88 -5.83 3.52
N GLY A 41 7.51 -6.48 4.49
CA GLY A 41 8.96 -6.63 4.51
C GLY A 41 9.66 -5.40 5.08
N GLU A 42 10.96 -5.32 4.84
CA GLU A 42 11.79 -4.24 5.37
C GLU A 42 11.44 -2.90 4.72
N VAL A 43 11.34 -1.86 5.55
CA VAL A 43 11.12 -0.49 5.07
C VAL A 43 12.44 0.02 4.46
N GLU A 44 12.41 0.29 3.16
CA GLU A 44 13.58 0.78 2.43
C GLU A 44 13.12 1.71 1.30
N ASP A 45 14.08 2.38 0.62
CA ASP A 45 13.76 3.46 -0.29
C ASP A 45 12.86 3.07 -1.46
N ASN A 46 13.13 1.94 -2.10
CA ASN A 46 12.32 1.53 -3.27
C ASN A 46 10.89 1.21 -2.87
N MET A 47 10.71 0.49 -1.78
CA MET A 47 9.39 0.17 -1.26
C MET A 47 8.64 1.45 -0.87
N ALA A 48 9.32 2.37 -0.17
CA ALA A 48 8.71 3.62 0.25
C ALA A 48 8.25 4.46 -0.95
N ASN A 49 9.07 4.54 -1.99
CA ASN A 49 8.71 5.27 -3.21
C ASN A 49 7.46 4.70 -3.87
N LEU A 50 7.34 3.38 -3.91
CA LEU A 50 6.16 2.72 -4.49
C LEU A 50 4.91 3.00 -3.65
N ILE A 51 5.02 2.98 -2.33
CA ILE A 51 3.89 3.26 -1.44
C ILE A 51 3.46 4.72 -1.57
N VAL A 52 4.42 5.65 -1.59
CA VAL A 52 4.13 7.07 -1.77
C VAL A 52 3.42 7.31 -3.11
N ALA A 53 3.93 6.70 -4.19
CA ALA A 53 3.31 6.83 -5.51
C ALA A 53 1.88 6.30 -5.51
N GLN A 54 1.62 5.15 -4.88
CA GLN A 54 0.29 4.58 -4.79
C GLN A 54 -0.66 5.48 -4.00
N MET A 55 -0.19 6.06 -2.90
CA MET A 55 -1.01 6.99 -2.11
C MET A 55 -1.40 8.22 -2.91
N LEU A 56 -0.45 8.81 -3.64
CA LEU A 56 -0.72 9.98 -4.46
C LEU A 56 -1.67 9.64 -5.61
N PHE A 57 -1.52 8.47 -6.20
CA PHE A 57 -2.42 8.00 -7.25
C PHE A 57 -3.86 7.86 -6.71
N LEU A 58 -4.02 7.24 -5.55
CA LEU A 58 -5.34 7.04 -4.96
C LEU A 58 -5.99 8.36 -4.53
N GLU A 59 -5.20 9.29 -4.03
CA GLU A 59 -5.71 10.64 -3.73
C GLU A 59 -6.26 11.31 -4.98
N ALA A 60 -5.53 11.22 -6.10
CA ALA A 60 -5.96 11.80 -7.37
C ALA A 60 -7.24 11.16 -7.88
N GLU A 61 -7.41 9.83 -7.68
CA GLU A 61 -8.61 9.12 -8.11
C GLU A 61 -9.86 9.53 -7.31
N ASN A 62 -9.73 9.65 -6.00
CA ASN A 62 -10.82 10.09 -5.13
C ASN A 62 -10.27 10.58 -3.80
N PRO A 63 -10.18 11.90 -3.59
CA PRO A 63 -9.63 12.44 -2.35
C PRO A 63 -10.53 12.27 -1.12
N GLU A 64 -11.78 11.82 -1.31
CA GLU A 64 -12.75 11.71 -0.21
C GLU A 64 -12.81 10.32 0.40
N LYS A 65 -12.27 9.29 -0.28
CA LYS A 65 -12.35 7.91 0.21
C LYS A 65 -11.09 7.50 0.95
N ASP A 66 -11.26 6.71 2.00
CA ASP A 66 -10.16 6.18 2.81
C ASP A 66 -9.22 5.31 1.97
N ILE A 67 -7.96 5.31 2.37
CA ILE A 67 -6.93 4.42 1.85
C ILE A 67 -6.65 3.40 2.96
N HIS A 68 -6.49 2.13 2.59
CA HIS A 68 -6.27 1.04 3.53
C HIS A 68 -4.84 0.54 3.40
N LEU A 69 -4.04 0.72 4.44
CA LEU A 69 -2.64 0.33 4.45
C LEU A 69 -2.45 -0.88 5.37
N TYR A 70 -2.15 -2.04 4.78
CA TYR A 70 -1.88 -3.28 5.50
C TYR A 70 -0.39 -3.39 5.74
N ILE A 71 0.00 -3.53 7.01
CA ILE A 71 1.39 -3.52 7.44
C ILE A 71 1.80 -4.88 7.98
N ASN A 72 2.86 -5.44 7.42
CA ASN A 72 3.53 -6.62 7.93
C ASN A 72 5.04 -6.38 7.75
N SER A 73 5.65 -5.74 8.73
CA SER A 73 7.03 -5.24 8.60
C SER A 73 7.77 -5.27 9.92
N PRO A 74 9.05 -5.69 9.92
CA PRO A 74 9.92 -5.58 11.09
C PRO A 74 10.48 -4.17 11.29
N GLY A 75 10.19 -3.24 10.35
CA GLY A 75 10.76 -1.90 10.33
C GLY A 75 11.85 -1.76 9.28
N GLY A 76 12.75 -0.82 9.47
CA GLY A 76 13.85 -0.58 8.53
C GLY A 76 14.32 0.86 8.56
N SER A 77 14.54 1.44 7.39
CA SER A 77 15.07 2.80 7.24
C SER A 77 14.12 3.84 7.82
N VAL A 78 14.65 4.69 8.70
CA VAL A 78 13.87 5.79 9.30
C VAL A 78 13.50 6.82 8.23
N THR A 79 14.42 7.19 7.35
CA THR A 79 14.14 8.19 6.32
C THR A 79 13.13 7.70 5.30
N ALA A 80 13.21 6.43 4.91
CA ALA A 80 12.22 5.84 4.02
C ALA A 80 10.83 5.79 4.69
N GLY A 81 10.79 5.41 5.97
CA GLY A 81 9.54 5.42 6.74
C GLY A 81 8.96 6.81 6.89
N MET A 82 9.80 7.83 7.08
CA MET A 82 9.34 9.20 7.18
C MET A 82 8.74 9.72 5.87
N ALA A 83 9.24 9.26 4.72
CA ALA A 83 8.64 9.61 3.43
C ALA A 83 7.19 9.11 3.35
N ILE A 84 6.95 7.90 3.84
CA ILE A 84 5.59 7.33 3.90
C ILE A 84 4.74 8.13 4.90
N TYR A 85 5.27 8.37 6.08
CA TYR A 85 4.59 9.14 7.12
C TYR A 85 4.17 10.52 6.63
N ASP A 86 5.11 11.26 6.02
CA ASP A 86 4.84 12.60 5.53
C ASP A 86 3.74 12.59 4.47
N THR A 87 3.74 11.58 3.60
CA THR A 87 2.69 11.43 2.58
C THR A 87 1.34 11.15 3.24
N MET A 88 1.30 10.27 4.25
CA MET A 88 0.07 9.98 4.99
C MET A 88 -0.54 11.23 5.62
N GLN A 89 0.32 12.15 6.08
CA GLN A 89 -0.14 13.40 6.68
C GLN A 89 -0.52 14.44 5.63
N PHE A 90 0.11 14.39 4.47
CA PHE A 90 -0.08 15.38 3.40
C PHE A 90 -1.35 15.19 2.60
N ILE A 91 -1.71 13.94 2.29
CA ILE A 91 -2.84 13.64 1.42
C ILE A 91 -4.16 13.85 2.15
N LYS A 92 -5.22 14.14 1.39
CA LYS A 92 -6.54 14.41 1.95
C LYS A 92 -7.25 13.15 2.48
N PRO A 93 -7.21 11.99 1.81
CA PRO A 93 -7.86 10.80 2.32
C PRO A 93 -7.28 10.38 3.68
N ASP A 94 -8.14 9.88 4.55
CA ASP A 94 -7.68 9.21 5.76
C ASP A 94 -7.01 7.90 5.40
N VAL A 95 -5.91 7.59 6.08
CA VAL A 95 -5.23 6.30 5.90
C VAL A 95 -5.61 5.41 7.08
N VAL A 96 -6.30 4.32 6.79
CA VAL A 96 -6.66 3.30 7.77
C VAL A 96 -5.53 2.29 7.82
N THR A 97 -4.98 2.02 8.99
CA THR A 97 -3.83 1.13 9.13
C THR A 97 -4.21 -0.18 9.81
N TYR A 98 -3.65 -1.28 9.33
CA TYR A 98 -3.89 -2.63 9.83
C TYR A 98 -2.56 -3.33 10.07
N CYS A 99 -2.41 -3.99 11.22
CA CYS A 99 -1.29 -4.89 11.44
C CYS A 99 -1.71 -6.31 11.07
N MET A 100 -1.02 -6.89 10.09
CA MET A 100 -1.25 -8.27 9.65
C MET A 100 0.07 -9.01 9.85
N GLY A 101 0.18 -9.73 10.94
CA GLY A 101 1.41 -10.39 11.32
C GLY A 101 2.24 -9.55 12.26
N GLN A 102 3.16 -8.75 11.73
CA GLN A 102 4.09 -7.97 12.53
C GLN A 102 4.08 -6.49 12.14
N ALA A 103 4.16 -5.63 13.14
CA ALA A 103 4.46 -4.21 12.94
C ALA A 103 5.41 -3.79 14.04
N ALA A 104 6.71 -3.78 13.74
CA ALA A 104 7.77 -3.48 14.72
C ALA A 104 8.60 -2.29 14.27
N SER A 105 9.20 -1.56 15.21
CA SER A 105 10.08 -0.41 14.95
C SER A 105 9.38 0.60 14.02
N MET A 106 9.98 0.92 12.86
CA MET A 106 9.35 1.84 11.90
C MET A 106 7.98 1.33 11.43
N GLY A 107 7.77 0.02 11.36
CA GLY A 107 6.45 -0.56 11.06
C GLY A 107 5.41 -0.19 12.13
N ALA A 108 5.79 -0.24 13.40
CA ALA A 108 4.90 0.18 14.49
C ALA A 108 4.61 1.68 14.44
N PHE A 109 5.61 2.47 14.11
CA PHE A 109 5.44 3.91 13.95
C PHE A 109 4.39 4.22 12.86
N LEU A 110 4.51 3.59 11.71
CA LEU A 110 3.58 3.79 10.60
C LEU A 110 2.17 3.26 10.91
N LEU A 111 2.07 2.16 11.66
CA LEU A 111 0.78 1.66 12.12
C LEU A 111 0.07 2.71 12.98
N ASN A 112 0.80 3.35 13.88
CA ASN A 112 0.26 4.38 14.76
C ASN A 112 0.04 5.72 14.05
N ALA A 113 0.53 5.88 12.83
CA ALA A 113 0.36 7.08 12.04
C ALA A 113 -0.97 7.13 11.27
N GLY A 114 -1.75 6.07 11.30
CA GLY A 114 -3.07 6.04 10.71
C GLY A 114 -3.99 7.10 11.30
N ALA A 115 -5.06 7.42 10.60
CA ALA A 115 -6.02 8.43 11.04
C ALA A 115 -6.62 8.05 12.40
N LYS A 116 -6.87 9.04 13.24
CA LYS A 116 -7.44 8.83 14.57
C LYS A 116 -8.74 8.05 14.46
N GLY A 117 -8.85 6.97 15.24
CA GLY A 117 -10.00 6.07 15.21
C GLY A 117 -9.95 5.02 14.10
N LYS A 118 -8.92 5.03 13.26
CA LYS A 118 -8.78 4.13 12.11
C LYS A 118 -7.40 3.45 12.08
N ARG A 119 -6.76 3.34 13.24
CA ARG A 119 -5.42 2.74 13.36
C ARG A 119 -5.38 1.68 14.44
#